data_ef5bef76ceec7c665f8f00f4c591571d
#
_entry.id   ef5bef76ceec7c665f8f00f4c591571d
#
_cell.length_a   1.000
_cell.length_b   1.000
_cell.length_c   1.000
_cell.angle_alpha   90.00
_cell.angle_beta   90.00
_cell.angle_gamma   90.00
#
_symmetry.space_group_name_H-M   'P 1'
#
loop_
_entity.id
_entity.type
_entity.pdbx_description
1 polymer ?
#
loop_
_entity_poly.entity_id
_entity_poly.type
_entity_poly.pdbx_seq_one_letter_code
_entity_poly.pdbx_strand_id
1 'polypeptide(L)'
;MCVMHGWDGLQARVLADDASTVLVMGGPGTGRTSLCLDIAARHVASGGRLSEVLVLAQTRPSAQALRTALVRRLGGAHLDPQVMTVHALARRIVASPSKRLLTAPEQEFRMRELLAARDISDWPEELRTCAGTAQFASDVRVMAARLRQEGCDPQDLTEAGTASGVPEWRMLGPFLADYLDVLDLEGSLDYAEAVHRARIALTRPGADVE
;
A
#
# COMPACT_ATOMS: atom_id res chain seq x y z
N MET A 1 22.49 -15.94 20.77
CA MET A 1 23.60 -14.97 20.56
C MET A 1 23.31 -14.22 19.28
N CYS A 2 23.00 -12.93 19.38
CA CYS A 2 22.61 -12.11 18.23
C CYS A 2 23.83 -11.88 17.31
N VAL A 3 23.75 -12.25 16.04
CA VAL A 3 24.83 -12.06 15.08
C VAL A 3 24.65 -10.71 14.42
N MET A 4 25.39 -9.72 14.89
CA MET A 4 25.41 -8.37 14.31
C MET A 4 26.64 -8.17 13.43
N HIS A 5 26.51 -7.38 12.36
CA HIS A 5 27.66 -6.96 11.58
C HIS A 5 28.53 -5.97 12.37
N GLY A 6 29.82 -6.05 12.18
CA GLY A 6 30.74 -5.00 12.63
C GLY A 6 30.59 -3.78 11.73
N TRP A 7 29.78 -2.82 12.15
CA TRP A 7 29.59 -1.55 11.44
C TRP A 7 30.60 -0.51 11.88
N ASP A 8 31.10 0.27 10.97
CA ASP A 8 31.99 1.40 11.23
C ASP A 8 31.45 2.69 10.56
N GLY A 9 32.08 3.81 10.88
CA GLY A 9 31.78 5.09 10.26
C GLY A 9 30.31 5.49 10.35
N LEU A 10 29.67 5.74 9.19
CA LEU A 10 28.31 6.29 9.10
C LEU A 10 27.25 5.28 9.59
N GLN A 11 27.44 4.01 9.29
CA GLN A 11 26.50 2.95 9.70
C GLN A 11 26.46 2.79 11.22
N ALA A 12 27.61 2.87 11.89
CA ALA A 12 27.68 2.84 13.35
C ALA A 12 26.95 4.05 13.99
N ARG A 13 27.03 5.22 13.36
CA ARG A 13 26.30 6.42 13.79
C ARG A 13 24.78 6.23 13.70
N VAL A 14 24.28 5.70 12.56
CA VAL A 14 22.85 5.41 12.37
C VAL A 14 22.34 4.42 13.43
N LEU A 15 23.14 3.41 13.78
CA LEU A 15 22.79 2.47 14.84
C LEU A 15 22.72 3.13 16.23
N ALA A 16 23.49 4.16 16.48
CA ALA A 16 23.54 4.88 17.76
C ALA A 16 22.57 6.06 17.84
N ASP A 17 21.87 6.36 16.73
CA ASP A 17 20.98 7.51 16.63
C ASP A 17 19.61 7.18 17.24
N ASP A 18 19.15 8.05 18.13
CA ASP A 18 17.83 7.98 18.78
C ASP A 18 16.79 8.87 18.07
N ALA A 19 17.10 9.35 16.86
CA ALA A 19 16.18 10.17 16.08
C ALA A 19 14.88 9.43 15.75
N SER A 20 13.76 10.13 15.79
CA SER A 20 12.44 9.57 15.50
C SER A 20 12.28 9.10 14.06
N THR A 21 13.07 9.66 13.14
CA THR A 21 13.04 9.31 11.71
C THR A 21 14.44 9.40 11.12
N VAL A 22 14.89 8.33 10.48
CA VAL A 22 16.20 8.27 9.81
C VAL A 22 16.02 7.84 8.37
N LEU A 23 16.53 8.65 7.42
CA LEU A 23 16.59 8.29 6.01
C LEU A 23 17.99 7.77 5.66
N VAL A 24 18.07 6.49 5.25
CA VAL A 24 19.33 5.86 4.81
C VAL A 24 19.37 5.78 3.29
N MET A 25 20.27 6.53 2.67
CA MET A 25 20.49 6.53 1.23
C MET A 25 21.77 5.79 0.87
N GLY A 26 21.79 5.09 -0.27
CA GLY A 26 22.97 4.38 -0.76
C GLY A 26 22.67 3.58 -2.02
N GLY A 27 23.70 3.24 -2.78
CA GLY A 27 23.62 2.42 -3.98
C GLY A 27 23.30 0.93 -3.71
N PRO A 28 23.14 0.11 -4.75
CA PRO A 28 23.05 -1.33 -4.60
C PRO A 28 24.27 -1.90 -3.86
N GLY A 29 24.04 -2.89 -3.00
CA GLY A 29 25.15 -3.58 -2.27
C GLY A 29 25.73 -2.81 -1.07
N THR A 30 25.31 -1.58 -0.77
CA THR A 30 25.87 -0.77 0.34
C THR A 30 25.40 -1.20 1.74
N GLY A 31 24.66 -2.30 1.87
CA GLY A 31 24.27 -2.85 3.15
C GLY A 31 23.01 -2.24 3.80
N ARG A 32 22.25 -1.37 3.10
CA ARG A 32 21.02 -0.74 3.64
C ARG A 32 20.07 -1.74 4.30
N THR A 33 19.78 -2.84 3.62
CA THR A 33 18.92 -3.91 4.14
C THR A 33 19.49 -4.55 5.39
N SER A 34 20.82 -4.83 5.39
CA SER A 34 21.49 -5.39 6.56
C SER A 34 21.43 -4.43 7.75
N LEU A 35 21.64 -3.14 7.51
CA LEU A 35 21.56 -2.11 8.54
C LEU A 35 20.13 -2.03 9.15
N CYS A 36 19.08 -2.02 8.33
CA CYS A 36 17.70 -2.05 8.84
C CYS A 36 17.42 -3.28 9.72
N LEU A 37 17.91 -4.45 9.32
CA LEU A 37 17.73 -5.67 10.11
C LEU A 37 18.57 -5.66 11.41
N ASP A 38 19.75 -5.04 11.39
CA ASP A 38 20.58 -4.91 12.57
C ASP A 38 20.01 -3.88 13.56
N ILE A 39 19.35 -2.81 13.08
CA ILE A 39 18.57 -1.88 13.90
C ILE A 39 17.45 -2.64 14.64
N ALA A 40 16.66 -3.43 13.90
CA ALA A 40 15.59 -4.25 14.45
C ALA A 40 16.12 -5.26 15.49
N ALA A 41 17.22 -5.95 15.18
CA ALA A 41 17.83 -6.92 16.08
C ALA A 41 18.40 -6.26 17.35
N ARG A 42 18.98 -5.07 17.21
CA ARG A 42 19.51 -4.29 18.34
C ARG A 42 18.40 -3.84 19.29
N HIS A 43 17.26 -3.37 18.77
CA HIS A 43 16.10 -3.01 19.59
C HIS A 43 15.70 -4.18 20.51
N VAL A 44 15.59 -5.37 19.97
CA VAL A 44 15.25 -6.57 20.75
C VAL A 44 16.37 -6.94 21.71
N ALA A 45 17.64 -6.86 21.31
CA ALA A 45 18.79 -7.17 22.16
C ALA A 45 18.94 -6.19 23.36
N SER A 46 18.47 -4.95 23.21
CA SER A 46 18.46 -3.94 24.28
C SER A 46 17.24 -4.06 25.22
N GLY A 47 16.40 -5.09 25.07
CA GLY A 47 15.24 -5.36 25.93
C GLY A 47 13.90 -4.91 25.35
N GLY A 48 13.87 -4.35 24.13
CA GLY A 48 12.63 -4.06 23.41
C GLY A 48 11.90 -5.32 22.98
N ARG A 49 10.58 -5.23 22.83
CA ARG A 49 9.76 -6.38 22.42
C ARG A 49 9.77 -6.54 20.91
N LEU A 50 9.83 -7.79 20.44
CA LEU A 50 9.74 -8.09 19.00
C LEU A 50 8.41 -7.61 18.36
N SER A 51 7.33 -7.58 19.15
CA SER A 51 6.03 -7.04 18.72
C SER A 51 6.03 -5.54 18.40
N GLU A 52 7.02 -4.81 18.91
CA GLU A 52 7.20 -3.36 18.63
C GLU A 52 7.96 -3.10 17.33
N VAL A 53 8.47 -4.17 16.68
CA VAL A 53 9.26 -4.07 15.45
C VAL A 53 8.43 -4.50 14.25
N LEU A 54 8.20 -3.58 13.33
CA LEU A 54 7.58 -3.84 12.05
C LEU A 54 8.57 -3.57 10.90
N VAL A 55 8.82 -4.58 10.06
CA VAL A 55 9.65 -4.44 8.86
C VAL A 55 8.77 -4.50 7.62
N LEU A 56 8.76 -3.44 6.83
CA LEU A 56 8.00 -3.37 5.58
C LEU A 56 8.88 -3.66 4.37
N ALA A 57 8.38 -4.50 3.48
CA ALA A 57 9.01 -4.88 2.22
C ALA A 57 8.13 -4.51 1.03
N GLN A 58 8.74 -4.33 -0.14
CA GLN A 58 8.01 -4.01 -1.36
C GLN A 58 7.26 -5.22 -1.93
N THR A 59 7.82 -6.42 -1.81
CA THR A 59 7.27 -7.65 -2.38
C THR A 59 7.16 -8.77 -1.35
N ARG A 60 6.26 -9.73 -1.59
CA ARG A 60 6.13 -10.93 -0.73
C ARG A 60 7.43 -11.76 -0.66
N PRO A 61 8.14 -12.04 -1.77
CA PRO A 61 9.44 -12.72 -1.70
C PRO A 61 10.46 -11.95 -0.85
N SER A 62 10.54 -10.61 -1.00
CA SER A 62 11.41 -9.78 -0.18
C SER A 62 11.04 -9.85 1.30
N ALA A 63 9.75 -9.79 1.64
CA ALA A 63 9.30 -9.93 3.02
C ALA A 63 9.72 -11.26 3.62
N GLN A 64 9.57 -12.36 2.88
CA GLN A 64 9.98 -13.68 3.33
C GLN A 64 11.51 -13.78 3.54
N ALA A 65 12.30 -13.25 2.62
CA ALA A 65 13.76 -13.21 2.74
C ALA A 65 14.20 -12.39 3.96
N LEU A 66 13.58 -11.21 4.18
CA LEU A 66 13.87 -10.35 5.34
C LEU A 66 13.46 -11.02 6.65
N ARG A 67 12.31 -11.69 6.69
CA ARG A 67 11.86 -12.47 7.85
C ARG A 67 12.90 -13.53 8.24
N THR A 68 13.31 -14.35 7.27
CA THR A 68 14.34 -15.38 7.49
C THR A 68 15.66 -14.78 7.96
N ALA A 69 16.08 -13.66 7.37
CA ALA A 69 17.32 -12.99 7.73
C ALA A 69 17.25 -12.38 9.14
N LEU A 70 16.09 -11.82 9.55
CA LEU A 70 15.89 -11.27 10.90
C LEU A 70 15.87 -12.36 11.96
N VAL A 71 15.14 -13.48 11.73
CA VAL A 71 15.11 -14.63 12.64
C VAL A 71 16.52 -15.17 12.89
N ARG A 72 17.35 -15.29 11.85
CA ARG A 72 18.76 -15.70 12.02
C ARG A 72 19.56 -14.75 12.91
N ARG A 73 19.35 -13.43 12.76
CA ARG A 73 20.04 -12.43 13.59
C ARG A 73 19.62 -12.48 15.05
N LEU A 74 18.35 -12.74 15.31
CA LEU A 74 17.79 -12.85 16.65
C LEU A 74 18.18 -14.16 17.36
N GLY A 75 18.69 -15.16 16.63
CA GLY A 75 19.20 -16.41 17.18
C GLY A 75 18.14 -17.37 17.74
N GLY A 76 16.87 -17.20 17.32
CA GLY A 76 15.75 -17.99 17.85
C GLY A 76 14.89 -18.68 16.79
N ALA A 77 14.58 -19.96 17.01
CA ALA A 77 13.77 -20.77 16.11
C ALA A 77 12.24 -20.53 16.26
N HIS A 78 11.81 -19.85 17.32
CA HIS A 78 10.39 -19.67 17.67
C HIS A 78 9.92 -18.21 17.58
N LEU A 79 10.71 -17.35 16.94
CA LEU A 79 10.38 -15.94 16.80
C LEU A 79 9.59 -15.72 15.50
N ASP A 80 8.46 -15.05 15.62
CA ASP A 80 7.65 -14.61 14.47
C ASP A 80 7.69 -13.08 14.33
N PRO A 81 8.76 -12.53 13.73
CA PRO A 81 8.89 -11.09 13.54
C PRO A 81 7.84 -10.57 12.54
N GLN A 82 7.30 -9.40 12.81
CA GLN A 82 6.36 -8.73 11.91
C GLN A 82 7.08 -8.18 10.68
N VAL A 83 7.23 -9.02 9.66
CA VAL A 83 7.80 -8.66 8.36
C VAL A 83 6.78 -8.90 7.28
N MET A 84 6.33 -7.85 6.63
CA MET A 84 5.25 -7.93 5.64
C MET A 84 5.34 -6.85 4.58
N THR A 85 4.47 -6.92 3.57
CA THR A 85 4.35 -5.83 2.58
C THR A 85 3.40 -4.75 3.10
N VAL A 86 3.49 -3.53 2.53
CA VAL A 86 2.56 -2.43 2.83
C VAL A 86 1.10 -2.87 2.60
N HIS A 87 0.82 -3.61 1.53
CA HIS A 87 -0.52 -4.13 1.26
C HIS A 87 -0.99 -5.15 2.31
N ALA A 88 -0.09 -5.99 2.82
CA ALA A 88 -0.44 -6.94 3.88
C ALA A 88 -0.71 -6.21 5.21
N LEU A 89 0.06 -5.16 5.52
CA LEU A 89 -0.19 -4.30 6.66
C LEU A 89 -1.54 -3.57 6.51
N ALA A 90 -1.78 -2.93 5.38
CA ALA A 90 -3.03 -2.24 5.10
C ALA A 90 -4.24 -3.16 5.30
N ARG A 91 -4.17 -4.37 4.75
CA ARG A 91 -5.22 -5.39 4.94
C ARG A 91 -5.43 -5.75 6.41
N ARG A 92 -4.35 -5.84 7.19
CA ARG A 92 -4.44 -6.13 8.64
C ARG A 92 -5.10 -4.97 9.40
N ILE A 93 -4.76 -3.72 9.08
CA ILE A 93 -5.34 -2.52 9.71
C ILE A 93 -6.82 -2.37 9.36
N VAL A 94 -7.19 -2.55 8.11
CA VAL A 94 -8.58 -2.44 7.65
C VAL A 94 -9.45 -3.57 8.21
N ALA A 95 -8.82 -4.61 8.76
CA ALA A 95 -9.35 -5.77 9.50
C ALA A 95 -10.84 -6.08 9.22
N SER A 96 -11.16 -6.35 7.97
CA SER A 96 -12.39 -7.04 7.65
C SER A 96 -12.02 -8.40 7.07
N PRO A 97 -11.97 -9.46 7.90
CA PRO A 97 -11.64 -10.81 7.43
C PRO A 97 -12.59 -11.30 6.33
N SER A 98 -13.75 -10.66 6.20
CA SER A 98 -14.77 -10.96 5.21
C SER A 98 -14.57 -10.28 3.85
N LYS A 99 -13.73 -9.23 3.74
CA LYS A 99 -13.54 -8.53 2.46
C LYS A 99 -12.51 -9.24 1.57
N ARG A 100 -12.95 -9.56 0.35
CA ARG A 100 -12.11 -10.18 -0.68
C ARG A 100 -11.31 -9.11 -1.43
N LEU A 101 -10.00 -9.33 -1.58
CA LEU A 101 -9.18 -8.47 -2.44
C LEU A 101 -9.29 -8.90 -3.90
N LEU A 102 -9.65 -7.95 -4.76
CA LEU A 102 -9.72 -8.15 -6.20
C LEU A 102 -8.33 -8.07 -6.84
N THR A 103 -8.06 -8.98 -7.75
CA THR A 103 -6.92 -8.91 -8.66
C THR A 103 -7.16 -7.85 -9.74
N ALA A 104 -6.10 -7.42 -10.46
CA ALA A 104 -6.24 -6.45 -11.53
C ALA A 104 -7.24 -6.89 -12.63
N PRO A 105 -7.21 -8.14 -13.13
CA PRO A 105 -8.23 -8.60 -14.10
C PRO A 105 -9.67 -8.56 -13.56
N GLU A 106 -9.86 -8.89 -12.28
CA GLU A 106 -11.20 -8.83 -11.66
C GLU A 106 -11.70 -7.39 -11.53
N GLN A 107 -10.83 -6.44 -11.20
CA GLN A 107 -11.15 -5.01 -11.18
C GLN A 107 -11.53 -4.51 -12.58
N GLU A 108 -10.73 -4.84 -13.60
CA GLU A 108 -11.00 -4.47 -15.00
C GLU A 108 -12.32 -5.07 -15.50
N PHE A 109 -12.58 -6.32 -15.16
CA PHE A 109 -13.85 -6.97 -15.50
C PHE A 109 -15.02 -6.23 -14.86
N ARG A 110 -14.94 -5.91 -13.56
CA ARG A 110 -15.99 -5.18 -12.84
C ARG A 110 -16.20 -3.77 -13.39
N MET A 111 -15.13 -3.05 -13.72
CA MET A 111 -15.21 -1.74 -14.35
C MET A 111 -15.92 -1.80 -15.71
N ARG A 112 -15.64 -2.83 -16.51
CA ARG A 112 -16.31 -3.02 -17.81
C ARG A 112 -17.80 -3.32 -17.65
N GLU A 113 -18.19 -4.14 -16.68
CA GLU A 113 -19.60 -4.41 -16.38
C GLU A 113 -20.34 -3.12 -15.99
N LEU A 114 -19.75 -2.31 -15.13
CA LEU A 114 -20.34 -1.04 -14.71
C LEU A 114 -20.41 -0.03 -15.84
N LEU A 115 -19.39 0.06 -16.68
CA LEU A 115 -19.40 0.93 -17.87
C LEU A 115 -20.47 0.49 -18.88
N ALA A 116 -20.65 -0.82 -19.07
CA ALA A 116 -21.68 -1.34 -19.98
C ALA A 116 -23.13 -1.10 -19.49
N ALA A 117 -23.32 -1.00 -18.17
CA ALA A 117 -24.61 -0.74 -17.54
C ALA A 117 -24.93 0.76 -17.36
N ARG A 118 -23.91 1.63 -17.50
CA ARG A 118 -24.06 3.07 -17.28
C ARG A 118 -24.51 3.78 -18.55
N ASP A 119 -25.40 4.76 -18.39
CA ASP A 119 -25.64 5.74 -19.45
C ASP A 119 -24.41 6.68 -19.53
N ILE A 120 -23.74 6.65 -20.67
CA ILE A 120 -22.57 7.47 -21.00
C ILE A 120 -22.85 8.44 -22.14
N SER A 121 -24.12 8.72 -22.43
CA SER A 121 -24.53 9.60 -23.55
C SER A 121 -24.02 11.04 -23.40
N ASP A 122 -23.81 11.48 -22.16
CA ASP A 122 -23.25 12.79 -21.79
C ASP A 122 -21.72 12.84 -21.77
N TRP A 123 -21.05 11.69 -21.99
CA TRP A 123 -19.60 11.64 -22.03
C TRP A 123 -19.05 12.17 -23.35
N PRO A 124 -17.80 12.73 -23.36
CA PRO A 124 -17.11 13.08 -24.59
C PRO A 124 -17.08 11.92 -25.59
N GLU A 125 -17.19 12.22 -26.88
CA GLU A 125 -17.27 11.20 -27.93
C GLU A 125 -16.06 10.25 -27.91
N GLU A 126 -14.88 10.79 -27.62
CA GLU A 126 -13.63 10.06 -27.51
C GLU A 126 -13.71 8.97 -26.44
N LEU A 127 -14.29 9.31 -25.27
CA LEU A 127 -14.49 8.35 -24.18
C LEU A 127 -15.57 7.32 -24.51
N ARG A 128 -16.69 7.76 -25.08
CA ARG A 128 -17.79 6.84 -25.48
C ARG A 128 -17.30 5.76 -26.44
N THR A 129 -16.45 6.14 -27.39
CA THR A 129 -15.90 5.21 -28.38
C THR A 129 -15.02 4.13 -27.76
N CYS A 130 -14.28 4.44 -26.71
CA CYS A 130 -13.34 3.50 -26.07
C CYS A 130 -13.86 2.84 -24.78
N ALA A 131 -14.95 3.34 -24.20
CA ALA A 131 -15.44 2.92 -22.86
C ALA A 131 -15.69 1.40 -22.74
N GLY A 132 -16.09 0.72 -23.82
CA GLY A 132 -16.32 -0.74 -23.84
C GLY A 132 -15.04 -1.58 -23.98
N THR A 133 -13.88 -0.96 -24.18
CA THR A 133 -12.63 -1.69 -24.43
C THR A 133 -11.94 -2.17 -23.15
N ALA A 134 -11.21 -3.28 -23.23
CA ALA A 134 -10.39 -3.75 -22.13
C ALA A 134 -9.26 -2.77 -21.77
N GLN A 135 -8.71 -2.08 -22.77
CA GLN A 135 -7.67 -1.08 -22.57
C GLN A 135 -8.19 0.09 -21.74
N PHE A 136 -9.36 0.62 -22.05
CA PHE A 136 -9.96 1.71 -21.28
C PHE A 136 -10.20 1.31 -19.82
N ALA A 137 -10.74 0.13 -19.56
CA ALA A 137 -10.92 -0.37 -18.19
C ALA A 137 -9.58 -0.50 -17.44
N SER A 138 -8.52 -0.93 -18.12
CA SER A 138 -7.17 -0.98 -17.54
C SER A 138 -6.64 0.42 -17.23
N ASP A 139 -6.82 1.38 -18.11
CA ASP A 139 -6.37 2.77 -17.91
C ASP A 139 -7.14 3.44 -16.76
N VAL A 140 -8.46 3.24 -16.69
CA VAL A 140 -9.29 3.72 -15.57
C VAL A 140 -8.87 3.09 -14.26
N ARG A 141 -8.57 1.78 -14.24
CA ARG A 141 -8.04 1.09 -13.04
C ARG A 141 -6.71 1.69 -12.58
N VAL A 142 -5.78 1.95 -13.50
CA VAL A 142 -4.48 2.57 -13.17
C VAL A 142 -4.68 3.98 -12.61
N MET A 143 -5.56 4.77 -13.22
CA MET A 143 -5.91 6.10 -12.75
C MET A 143 -6.55 6.07 -11.36
N ALA A 144 -7.52 5.17 -11.12
CA ALA A 144 -8.15 4.98 -9.82
C ALA A 144 -7.11 4.62 -8.74
N ALA A 145 -6.21 3.69 -9.05
CA ALA A 145 -5.14 3.32 -8.14
C ALA A 145 -4.22 4.51 -7.83
N ARG A 146 -3.89 5.32 -8.82
CA ARG A 146 -3.07 6.52 -8.63
C ARG A 146 -3.77 7.57 -7.77
N LEU A 147 -5.05 7.84 -8.03
CA LEU A 147 -5.88 8.75 -7.25
C LEU A 147 -5.85 8.37 -5.76
N ARG A 148 -6.09 7.09 -5.45
CA ARG A 148 -6.09 6.58 -4.07
C ARG A 148 -4.69 6.60 -3.42
N GLN A 149 -3.62 6.39 -4.20
CA GLN A 149 -2.24 6.51 -3.71
C GLN A 149 -1.89 7.95 -3.29
N GLU A 150 -2.34 8.94 -4.04
CA GLU A 150 -2.19 10.36 -3.67
C GLU A 150 -3.10 10.74 -2.49
N GLY A 151 -4.04 9.89 -2.15
CA GLY A 151 -4.95 10.09 -1.04
C GLY A 151 -6.20 10.87 -1.37
N CYS A 152 -6.50 10.96 -2.64
CA CYS A 152 -7.66 11.66 -3.15
C CYS A 152 -8.87 10.74 -3.25
N ASP A 153 -10.05 11.32 -3.11
CA ASP A 153 -11.33 10.68 -3.32
C ASP A 153 -11.84 10.89 -4.76
N PRO A 154 -12.79 10.08 -5.24
CA PRO A 154 -13.40 10.29 -6.56
C PRO A 154 -13.97 11.70 -6.77
N GLN A 155 -14.45 12.32 -5.71
CA GLN A 155 -14.94 13.70 -5.75
C GLN A 155 -13.83 14.70 -6.06
N ASP A 156 -12.63 14.52 -5.50
CA ASP A 156 -11.48 15.39 -5.79
C ASP A 156 -11.13 15.37 -7.27
N LEU A 157 -11.28 14.19 -7.94
CA LEU A 157 -11.10 14.08 -9.39
C LEU A 157 -12.14 14.90 -10.16
N THR A 158 -13.41 14.84 -9.73
CA THR A 158 -14.50 15.62 -10.33
C THR A 158 -14.24 17.13 -10.20
N GLU A 159 -13.83 17.57 -9.01
CA GLU A 159 -13.52 18.97 -8.71
C GLU A 159 -12.30 19.45 -9.52
N ALA A 160 -11.24 18.65 -9.57
CA ALA A 160 -10.06 18.94 -10.36
C ALA A 160 -10.38 19.01 -11.86
N GLY A 161 -11.23 18.11 -12.37
CA GLY A 161 -11.71 18.13 -13.76
C GLY A 161 -12.52 19.38 -14.09
N THR A 162 -13.34 19.83 -13.13
CA THR A 162 -14.10 21.09 -13.26
C THR A 162 -13.19 22.31 -13.24
N ALA A 163 -12.25 22.36 -12.32
CA ALA A 163 -11.33 23.49 -12.15
C ALA A 163 -10.34 23.61 -13.31
N SER A 164 -9.87 22.51 -13.86
CA SER A 164 -8.89 22.48 -14.97
C SER A 164 -9.51 22.39 -16.36
N GLY A 165 -10.84 22.26 -16.46
CA GLY A 165 -11.53 22.13 -17.74
C GLY A 165 -11.26 20.80 -18.44
N VAL A 166 -10.98 19.72 -17.69
CA VAL A 166 -10.75 18.36 -18.19
C VAL A 166 -12.03 17.54 -18.03
N PRO A 167 -12.87 17.43 -19.07
CA PRO A 167 -14.17 16.77 -18.96
C PRO A 167 -14.07 15.29 -18.61
N GLU A 168 -13.01 14.61 -19.02
CA GLU A 168 -12.74 13.21 -18.71
C GLU A 168 -12.67 12.96 -17.19
N TRP A 169 -11.96 13.80 -16.47
CA TRP A 169 -11.85 13.68 -15.01
C TRP A 169 -13.18 13.93 -14.32
N ARG A 170 -13.93 14.93 -14.81
CA ARG A 170 -15.25 15.23 -14.28
C ARG A 170 -16.24 14.07 -14.45
N MET A 171 -16.15 13.33 -15.57
CA MET A 171 -17.04 12.19 -15.84
C MET A 171 -16.59 10.93 -15.10
N LEU A 172 -15.28 10.72 -14.96
CA LEU A 172 -14.74 9.52 -14.31
C LEU A 172 -14.85 9.56 -12.78
N GLY A 173 -14.90 10.74 -12.16
CA GLY A 173 -15.08 10.84 -10.71
C GLY A 173 -16.34 10.11 -10.21
N PRO A 174 -17.56 10.46 -10.69
CA PRO A 174 -18.79 9.75 -10.31
C PRO A 174 -18.76 8.27 -10.66
N PHE A 175 -18.16 7.88 -11.79
CA PHE A 175 -18.00 6.47 -12.15
C PHE A 175 -17.14 5.72 -11.12
N LEU A 176 -16.04 6.31 -10.67
CA LEU A 176 -15.19 5.69 -9.66
C LEU A 176 -15.86 5.62 -8.29
N ALA A 177 -16.72 6.59 -7.94
CA ALA A 177 -17.52 6.52 -6.73
C ALA A 177 -18.46 5.30 -6.78
N ASP A 178 -19.23 5.15 -7.87
CA ASP A 178 -20.12 4.00 -8.07
C ASP A 178 -19.36 2.67 -8.03
N TYR A 179 -18.16 2.62 -8.63
CA TYR A 179 -17.30 1.43 -8.57
C TYR A 179 -16.93 1.06 -7.14
N LEU A 180 -16.52 2.02 -6.31
CA LEU A 180 -16.16 1.77 -4.92
C LEU A 180 -17.37 1.34 -4.08
N ASP A 181 -18.55 1.94 -4.31
CA ASP A 181 -19.80 1.58 -3.66
C ASP A 181 -20.21 0.13 -4.00
N VAL A 182 -20.09 -0.27 -5.26
CA VAL A 182 -20.36 -1.65 -5.68
C VAL A 182 -19.39 -2.62 -5.02
N LEU A 183 -18.10 -2.29 -4.97
CA LEU A 183 -17.13 -3.13 -4.26
C LEU A 183 -17.48 -3.29 -2.78
N ASP A 184 -17.94 -2.22 -2.13
CA ASP A 184 -18.34 -2.28 -0.73
C ASP A 184 -19.58 -3.15 -0.51
N LEU A 185 -20.59 -3.02 -1.36
CA LEU A 185 -21.79 -3.86 -1.34
C LEU A 185 -21.48 -5.35 -1.55
N GLU A 186 -20.50 -5.66 -2.39
CA GLU A 186 -20.07 -7.03 -2.65
C GLU A 186 -19.11 -7.60 -1.59
N GLY A 187 -18.73 -6.81 -0.59
CA GLY A 187 -17.70 -7.19 0.37
C GLY A 187 -16.33 -7.37 -0.29
N SER A 188 -16.08 -6.65 -1.38
CA SER A 188 -14.82 -6.66 -2.10
C SER A 188 -14.00 -5.40 -1.84
N LEU A 189 -12.71 -5.46 -2.15
CA LEU A 189 -11.78 -4.34 -1.96
C LEU A 189 -10.65 -4.46 -2.98
N ASP A 190 -10.18 -3.37 -3.51
CA ASP A 190 -8.93 -3.36 -4.27
C ASP A 190 -7.72 -2.99 -3.38
N TYR A 191 -6.51 -3.20 -3.90
CA TYR A 191 -5.29 -2.96 -3.13
C TYR A 191 -5.05 -1.48 -2.81
N ALA A 192 -5.38 -0.58 -3.73
CA ALA A 192 -5.17 0.85 -3.54
C ALA A 192 -6.15 1.41 -2.49
N GLU A 193 -7.40 0.98 -2.55
CA GLU A 193 -8.43 1.31 -1.58
C GLU A 193 -8.10 0.75 -0.19
N ALA A 194 -7.56 -0.47 -0.11
CA ALA A 194 -7.10 -1.03 1.17
C ALA A 194 -6.04 -0.15 1.83
N VAL A 195 -5.05 0.31 1.07
CA VAL A 195 -3.99 1.21 1.57
C VAL A 195 -4.56 2.57 1.96
N HIS A 196 -5.47 3.12 1.16
CA HIS A 196 -6.12 4.40 1.45
C HIS A 196 -6.93 4.33 2.76
N ARG A 197 -7.76 3.31 2.94
CA ARG A 197 -8.54 3.11 4.19
C ARG A 197 -7.65 2.87 5.39
N ALA A 198 -6.57 2.11 5.24
CA ALA A 198 -5.59 1.91 6.31
C ALA A 198 -4.94 3.24 6.72
N ARG A 199 -4.59 4.10 5.76
CA ARG A 199 -4.06 5.43 6.05
C ARG A 199 -5.06 6.28 6.83
N ILE A 200 -6.33 6.31 6.42
CA ILE A 200 -7.38 7.04 7.14
C ILE A 200 -7.54 6.49 8.57
N ALA A 201 -7.53 5.15 8.72
CA ALA A 201 -7.64 4.54 10.04
C ALA A 201 -6.49 4.94 10.97
N LEU A 202 -5.26 4.99 10.46
CA LEU A 202 -4.06 5.38 11.22
C LEU A 202 -4.00 6.88 11.56
N THR A 203 -4.68 7.73 10.80
CA THR A 203 -4.71 9.18 11.06
C THR A 203 -5.80 9.60 12.06
N ARG A 204 -6.71 8.68 12.43
CA ARG A 204 -7.72 8.97 13.45
C ARG A 204 -7.08 8.99 14.85
N PRO A 205 -7.37 10.01 15.69
CA PRO A 205 -6.90 10.02 17.07
C PRO A 205 -7.41 8.78 17.83
N GLY A 206 -6.50 8.04 18.47
CA GLY A 206 -6.84 6.83 19.24
C GLY A 206 -6.85 5.52 18.45
N ALA A 207 -6.29 5.48 17.26
CA ALA A 207 -6.08 4.24 16.52
C ALA A 207 -4.89 3.47 17.12
N ASP A 208 -5.17 2.58 18.08
CA ASP A 208 -4.20 1.56 18.49
C ASP A 208 -4.18 0.47 17.42
N VAL A 209 -3.02 0.27 16.82
CA VAL A 209 -2.77 -0.85 15.89
C VAL A 209 -2.24 -2.01 16.73
N GLU A 210 -3.15 -2.89 17.19
CA GLU A 210 -2.79 -4.16 17.79
C GLU A 210 -2.17 -5.17 16.80
#